data_f716a0180de7e6540192c5925f882b9a
#
_entry.id   f716a0180de7e6540192c5925f882b9a
#
_cell.length_a   1.000
_cell.length_b   1.000
_cell.length_c   1.000
_cell.angle_alpha   90.00
_cell.angle_beta   90.00
_cell.angle_gamma   90.00
#
_symmetry.space_group_name_H-M   'P 1'
#
loop_
_entity.id
_entity.type
_entity.pdbx_description
1 polymer ?
#
loop_
_entity_poly.entity_id
_entity_poly.type
_entity_poly.pdbx_seq_one_letter_code
_entity_poly.pdbx_strand_id
1 'polypeptide(L)'
;MQLRRKESLVSADIEPPEILLERARALAVPATRPAAAPRPHGRTRELTRRGVLWLGQTCNLRCHFCYFLDRIEDKEHPEHPFMSLEKAQEICRTLVEFYGNDAIDIQGGEPTIWRDIHALIKYCAGIGLAPTLITNALVLDKRDKAQQFKDSGVADFLVSVQGLGKAHDLAVGVSGAHVRQMRALNHLIALDVPFRVNCVMSKLAVPQLPAIARLSVELGARAVNFLAFNPFADQRKEGARTAENVPRYGDLRGPLDEALDVLAQAGVEANVRYLPHCIVPERHWPSVYNYQQLSYDPHEWDFASWTWTNKGPQRMRAGAVSPPVPLGARPRLGRLRQPLLRLADAIDLRGRMLRADTDPRLGPVMRKLEGLSYRLFRRRGDRDAAYRHDALNRVEHNGYQKGAGCQRCALRDICDGFHGDYVAMFGTDEARPVLDRAPVSDPRAFISAQDKVAPARGEA
;
A
#
# COMPACT_ATOMS: atom_id res chain seq x y z
N MET A 1 9.68 27.95 -11.05
CA MET A 1 10.73 28.00 -10.00
C MET A 1 11.66 26.83 -10.29
N GLN A 2 12.82 27.12 -10.90
CA GLN A 2 13.76 26.09 -11.37
C GLN A 2 14.23 25.23 -10.21
N LEU A 3 14.06 23.91 -10.36
CA LEU A 3 14.63 22.89 -9.50
C LEU A 3 16.16 23.12 -9.40
N ARG A 4 16.63 23.53 -8.24
CA ARG A 4 18.06 23.56 -7.93
C ARG A 4 18.65 22.18 -8.22
N ARG A 5 19.84 22.19 -8.84
CA ARG A 5 20.62 21.00 -9.23
C ARG A 5 20.46 19.88 -8.22
N LYS A 6 20.11 18.70 -8.75
CA LYS A 6 20.07 17.43 -8.02
C LYS A 6 21.43 17.20 -7.37
N GLU A 7 21.56 17.44 -6.07
CA GLU A 7 22.57 16.74 -5.29
C GLU A 7 22.27 15.24 -5.46
N SER A 8 23.26 14.47 -5.84
CA SER A 8 23.13 13.01 -5.94
C SER A 8 22.62 12.50 -4.59
N LEU A 9 21.48 11.79 -4.57
CA LEU A 9 20.92 11.21 -3.36
C LEU A 9 21.93 10.29 -2.62
N VAL A 10 22.94 9.83 -3.35
CA VAL A 10 23.97 8.89 -2.88
C VAL A 10 25.12 9.61 -2.15
N SER A 11 25.33 10.92 -2.39
CA SER A 11 26.43 11.70 -1.80
C SER A 11 26.01 12.59 -0.63
N ALA A 12 24.77 12.50 -0.19
CA ALA A 12 24.30 13.25 0.95
C ALA A 12 24.97 12.69 2.23
N ASP A 13 25.61 13.57 3.00
CA ASP A 13 26.18 13.23 4.30
C ASP A 13 25.02 12.97 5.29
N ILE A 14 24.62 11.70 5.36
CA ILE A 14 23.54 11.22 6.23
C ILE A 14 24.19 10.61 7.46
N GLU A 15 23.80 11.12 8.62
CA GLU A 15 24.25 10.59 9.90
C GLU A 15 23.89 9.11 10.08
N PRO A 16 24.65 8.35 10.87
CA PRO A 16 24.34 6.97 11.20
C PRO A 16 22.91 6.79 11.74
N PRO A 17 22.25 5.67 11.44
CA PRO A 17 20.87 5.41 11.84
C PRO A 17 20.63 5.54 13.35
N GLU A 18 21.60 5.18 14.18
CA GLU A 18 21.53 5.25 15.64
C GLU A 18 21.44 6.70 16.11
N ILE A 19 22.24 7.60 15.54
CA ILE A 19 22.20 9.05 15.85
C ILE A 19 20.87 9.65 15.42
N LEU A 20 20.41 9.27 14.23
CA LEU A 20 19.10 9.72 13.71
C LEU A 20 17.95 9.20 14.59
N LEU A 21 18.06 7.99 15.11
CA LEU A 21 17.09 7.42 16.03
C LEU A 21 17.07 8.17 17.36
N GLU A 22 18.23 8.45 17.94
CA GLU A 22 18.31 9.25 19.17
C GLU A 22 17.71 10.66 19.01
N ARG A 23 17.99 11.32 17.89
CA ARG A 23 17.35 12.61 17.59
C ARG A 23 15.84 12.48 17.39
N ALA A 24 15.37 11.42 16.73
CA ALA A 24 13.96 11.18 16.59
C ALA A 24 13.29 10.93 17.96
N ARG A 25 13.96 10.18 18.84
CA ARG A 25 13.51 9.98 20.24
C ARG A 25 13.45 11.28 21.03
N ALA A 26 14.41 12.17 20.85
CA ALA A 26 14.40 13.48 21.50
C ALA A 26 13.22 14.36 21.05
N LEU A 27 12.70 14.14 19.85
CA LEU A 27 11.50 14.80 19.34
C LEU A 27 10.21 14.06 19.74
N ALA A 28 10.32 12.79 20.12
CA ALA A 28 9.20 11.95 20.50
C ALA A 28 8.78 12.21 21.95
N VAL A 29 7.48 12.33 22.18
CA VAL A 29 6.94 12.21 23.53
C VAL A 29 6.76 10.72 23.82
N PRO A 30 7.33 10.19 24.91
CA PRO A 30 7.09 8.80 25.28
C PRO A 30 5.59 8.55 25.34
N ALA A 31 5.13 7.49 24.68
CA ALA A 31 3.75 7.09 24.80
C ALA A 31 3.48 6.86 26.29
N THR A 32 2.52 7.59 26.85
CA THR A 32 2.04 7.40 28.22
C THR A 32 1.33 6.06 28.40
N ARG A 33 1.11 5.36 27.29
CA ARG A 33 0.59 4.00 27.25
C ARG A 33 1.75 3.05 27.56
N PRO A 34 1.64 2.17 28.59
CA PRO A 34 2.56 1.07 28.71
C PRO A 34 2.61 0.36 27.38
N ALA A 35 3.81 0.03 26.90
CA ALA A 35 4.00 -0.79 25.72
C ALA A 35 2.98 -1.92 25.81
N ALA A 36 2.11 -2.03 24.81
CA ALA A 36 1.04 -3.02 24.85
C ALA A 36 1.71 -4.33 25.23
N ALA A 37 1.23 -4.95 26.34
CA ALA A 37 1.84 -6.16 26.85
C ALA A 37 2.10 -7.10 25.68
N PRO A 38 3.27 -7.75 25.58
CA PRO A 38 3.62 -8.59 24.45
C PRO A 38 2.42 -9.49 24.19
N ARG A 39 1.77 -9.31 23.05
CA ARG A 39 0.61 -10.13 22.71
C ARG A 39 1.12 -11.56 22.67
N PRO A 40 0.48 -12.51 23.36
CA PRO A 40 0.91 -13.90 23.34
C PRO A 40 1.07 -14.34 21.89
N HIS A 41 2.05 -15.21 21.63
CA HIS A 41 2.40 -15.75 20.32
C HIS A 41 1.16 -16.28 19.57
N GLY A 42 0.56 -15.46 18.80
CA GLY A 42 -0.64 -15.60 18.04
C GLY A 42 -1.02 -14.20 17.67
N ARG A 43 -0.67 -13.78 16.45
CA ARG A 43 -0.97 -12.43 15.98
C ARG A 43 -2.47 -12.32 15.73
N THR A 44 -3.19 -11.84 16.73
CA THR A 44 -4.61 -11.54 16.58
C THR A 44 -4.76 -10.29 15.71
N ARG A 45 -5.21 -10.46 14.49
CA ARG A 45 -5.43 -9.39 13.53
C ARG A 45 -6.92 -9.13 13.40
N GLU A 46 -7.31 -7.88 13.60
CA GLU A 46 -8.68 -7.47 13.32
C GLU A 46 -8.94 -7.47 11.81
N LEU A 47 -9.99 -8.16 11.42
CA LEU A 47 -10.35 -8.37 10.05
C LEU A 47 -11.29 -7.26 9.56
N THR A 48 -10.79 -6.32 8.75
CA THR A 48 -11.61 -5.31 8.09
C THR A 48 -11.72 -5.60 6.59
N ARG A 49 -12.88 -5.36 6.00
CA ARG A 49 -13.05 -5.37 4.54
C ARG A 49 -12.75 -4.01 4.00
N ARG A 50 -11.52 -3.82 3.61
CA ARG A 50 -10.98 -2.53 3.25
C ARG A 50 -11.15 -2.23 1.76
N GLY A 51 -11.74 -1.08 1.47
CA GLY A 51 -11.71 -0.48 0.14
C GLY A 51 -10.63 0.57 0.03
N VAL A 52 -10.34 1.02 -1.18
CA VAL A 52 -9.40 2.12 -1.43
C VAL A 52 -10.07 3.22 -2.22
N LEU A 53 -9.97 4.45 -1.74
CA LEU A 53 -10.41 5.64 -2.43
C LEU A 53 -9.21 6.51 -2.81
N TRP A 54 -9.08 6.79 -4.08
CA TRP A 54 -8.09 7.71 -4.61
C TRP A 54 -8.71 9.10 -4.82
N LEU A 55 -8.36 10.07 -3.97
CA LEU A 55 -9.01 11.39 -3.95
C LEU A 55 -8.57 12.33 -5.07
N GLY A 56 -7.31 12.25 -5.50
CA GLY A 56 -6.82 13.20 -6.51
C GLY A 56 -5.31 13.25 -6.63
N GLN A 57 -4.83 14.27 -7.33
CA GLN A 57 -3.46 14.37 -7.83
C GLN A 57 -2.59 15.37 -7.07
N THR A 58 -3.13 16.09 -6.08
CA THR A 58 -2.39 17.17 -5.40
C THR A 58 -1.71 16.68 -4.13
N CYS A 59 -0.42 16.99 -3.99
CA CYS A 59 0.37 16.66 -2.81
C CYS A 59 1.29 17.81 -2.42
N ASN A 60 1.58 17.94 -1.14
CA ASN A 60 2.52 18.93 -0.58
C ASN A 60 3.95 18.41 -0.46
N LEU A 61 4.22 17.17 -0.92
CA LEU A 61 5.55 16.55 -1.01
C LEU A 61 5.93 16.22 -2.46
N ARG A 62 7.21 15.93 -2.68
CA ARG A 62 7.78 15.50 -3.96
C ARG A 62 8.70 14.30 -3.74
N CYS A 63 8.10 13.21 -3.24
CA CYS A 63 8.83 11.99 -2.92
C CYS A 63 9.44 11.37 -4.19
N HIS A 64 10.74 11.11 -4.18
CA HIS A 64 11.44 10.54 -5.34
C HIS A 64 10.96 9.11 -5.70
N PHE A 65 10.33 8.42 -4.77
CA PHE A 65 9.76 7.08 -4.94
C PHE A 65 8.28 7.09 -5.32
N CYS A 66 7.65 8.26 -5.40
CA CYS A 66 6.21 8.37 -5.64
C CYS A 66 5.86 7.86 -7.04
N TYR A 67 5.00 6.85 -7.10
CA TYR A 67 4.49 6.31 -8.37
C TYR A 67 3.44 7.21 -9.05
N PHE A 68 3.13 8.33 -8.42
CA PHE A 68 2.21 9.36 -8.90
C PHE A 68 2.88 10.69 -9.26
N LEU A 69 4.21 10.74 -9.24
CA LEU A 69 4.93 12.00 -9.40
C LEU A 69 4.53 12.73 -10.70
N ASP A 70 4.44 12.00 -11.81
CA ASP A 70 4.05 12.54 -13.10
C ASP A 70 2.61 13.09 -13.10
N ARG A 71 1.73 12.51 -12.31
CA ARG A 71 0.32 12.90 -12.21
C ARG A 71 0.08 14.04 -11.25
N ILE A 72 0.95 14.22 -10.24
CA ILE A 72 0.86 15.38 -9.32
C ILE A 72 1.01 16.69 -10.08
N GLU A 73 1.72 16.67 -11.19
CA GLU A 73 1.95 17.84 -12.05
C GLU A 73 0.95 17.96 -13.20
N ASP A 74 0.15 16.93 -13.44
CA ASP A 74 -0.87 16.90 -14.50
C ASP A 74 -2.10 17.70 -14.08
N LYS A 75 -2.13 18.96 -14.45
CA LYS A 75 -3.27 19.87 -14.18
C LYS A 75 -4.49 19.57 -15.04
N GLU A 76 -4.31 18.85 -16.13
CA GLU A 76 -5.39 18.44 -17.03
C GLU A 76 -6.08 17.15 -16.57
N HIS A 77 -5.55 16.49 -15.51
CA HIS A 77 -6.18 15.29 -15.00
C HIS A 77 -7.59 15.61 -14.46
N PRO A 78 -8.62 14.81 -14.80
CA PRO A 78 -10.02 15.07 -14.41
C PRO A 78 -10.25 15.24 -12.91
N GLU A 79 -9.38 14.65 -12.09
CA GLU A 79 -9.44 14.71 -10.62
C GLU A 79 -8.36 15.64 -10.03
N HIS A 80 -7.85 16.57 -10.84
CA HIS A 80 -6.97 17.61 -10.33
C HIS A 80 -7.81 18.86 -9.93
N PRO A 81 -7.58 19.44 -8.74
CA PRO A 81 -6.66 18.99 -7.69
C PRO A 81 -7.15 17.75 -6.92
N PHE A 82 -8.46 17.59 -6.79
CA PHE A 82 -9.15 16.48 -6.12
C PHE A 82 -10.51 16.24 -6.79
N MET A 83 -11.06 15.03 -6.59
CA MET A 83 -12.45 14.76 -7.02
C MET A 83 -13.45 15.55 -6.19
N SER A 84 -14.70 15.61 -6.65
CA SER A 84 -15.77 16.25 -5.88
C SER A 84 -16.17 15.39 -4.67
N LEU A 85 -16.73 16.04 -3.64
CA LEU A 85 -17.23 15.36 -2.45
C LEU A 85 -18.34 14.36 -2.79
N GLU A 86 -19.25 14.74 -3.70
CA GLU A 86 -20.37 13.90 -4.14
C GLU A 86 -19.86 12.59 -4.79
N LYS A 87 -18.84 12.69 -5.65
CA LYS A 87 -18.22 11.52 -6.26
C LYS A 87 -17.56 10.63 -5.22
N ALA A 88 -16.80 11.22 -4.28
CA ALA A 88 -16.16 10.48 -3.21
C ALA A 88 -17.19 9.74 -2.33
N GLN A 89 -18.29 10.42 -1.98
CA GLN A 89 -19.40 9.82 -1.21
C GLN A 89 -20.10 8.69 -1.97
N GLU A 90 -20.32 8.85 -3.28
CA GLU A 90 -20.91 7.79 -4.11
C GLU A 90 -20.01 6.53 -4.15
N ILE A 91 -18.69 6.72 -4.26
CA ILE A 91 -17.74 5.61 -4.18
C ILE A 91 -17.82 4.92 -2.83
N CYS A 92 -17.79 5.68 -1.72
CA CYS A 92 -17.89 5.13 -0.37
C CYS A 92 -19.18 4.34 -0.16
N ARG A 93 -20.32 4.87 -0.60
CA ARG A 93 -21.61 4.16 -0.55
C ARG A 93 -21.58 2.87 -1.36
N THR A 94 -21.00 2.90 -2.55
CA THR A 94 -20.83 1.72 -3.39
C THR A 94 -19.98 0.66 -2.70
N LEU A 95 -18.89 1.06 -2.04
CA LEU A 95 -18.05 0.15 -1.27
C LEU A 95 -18.85 -0.56 -0.17
N VAL A 96 -19.71 0.15 0.56
CA VAL A 96 -20.53 -0.44 1.62
C VAL A 96 -21.68 -1.30 1.05
N GLU A 97 -22.54 -0.69 0.24
CA GLU A 97 -23.78 -1.34 -0.18
C GLU A 97 -23.55 -2.51 -1.13
N PHE A 98 -22.50 -2.39 -1.90
CA PHE A 98 -22.27 -3.27 -3.01
C PHE A 98 -21.14 -4.27 -2.76
N TYR A 99 -20.01 -3.79 -2.25
CA TYR A 99 -18.87 -4.64 -1.90
C TYR A 99 -18.94 -5.19 -0.48
N GLY A 100 -19.75 -4.59 0.39
CA GLY A 100 -19.84 -4.96 1.80
C GLY A 100 -18.57 -4.61 2.57
N ASN A 101 -17.89 -3.51 2.18
CA ASN A 101 -16.75 -3.00 2.90
C ASN A 101 -17.18 -2.39 4.23
N ASP A 102 -16.35 -2.53 5.24
CA ASP A 102 -16.49 -1.95 6.58
C ASP A 102 -15.34 -0.99 6.92
N ALA A 103 -14.32 -0.93 6.05
CA ALA A 103 -13.20 -0.01 6.19
C ALA A 103 -12.76 0.54 4.81
N ILE A 104 -12.08 1.68 4.82
CA ILE A 104 -11.58 2.33 3.61
C ILE A 104 -10.22 2.98 3.86
N ASP A 105 -9.29 2.77 2.92
CA ASP A 105 -8.06 3.54 2.82
C ASP A 105 -8.26 4.73 1.89
N ILE A 106 -8.21 5.93 2.43
CA ILE A 106 -8.33 7.18 1.68
C ILE A 106 -6.92 7.67 1.36
N GLN A 107 -6.60 7.74 0.07
CA GLN A 107 -5.28 8.10 -0.42
C GLN A 107 -5.36 8.95 -1.70
N GLY A 108 -4.22 9.15 -2.36
CA GLY A 108 -4.08 9.94 -3.58
C GLY A 108 -3.54 11.33 -3.27
N GLY A 109 -2.43 11.74 -3.89
CA GLY A 109 -1.69 12.91 -3.48
C GLY A 109 -1.48 12.95 -1.95
N GLU A 110 -1.98 14.00 -1.31
CA GLU A 110 -2.06 14.06 0.16
C GLU A 110 -3.52 14.35 0.59
N PRO A 111 -4.23 13.38 1.17
CA PRO A 111 -5.65 13.54 1.50
C PRO A 111 -5.93 14.62 2.56
N THR A 112 -4.98 14.86 3.48
CA THR A 112 -5.19 15.80 4.59
C THR A 112 -5.22 17.28 4.16
N ILE A 113 -4.79 17.60 2.93
CA ILE A 113 -4.87 18.97 2.39
C ILE A 113 -6.16 19.23 1.60
N TRP A 114 -6.98 18.21 1.37
CA TRP A 114 -8.25 18.40 0.68
C TRP A 114 -9.26 19.09 1.59
N ARG A 115 -9.90 20.14 1.07
CA ARG A 115 -10.82 20.98 1.87
C ARG A 115 -12.03 20.21 2.41
N ASP A 116 -12.54 19.21 1.69
CA ASP A 116 -13.74 18.46 2.02
C ASP A 116 -13.44 17.17 2.79
N ILE A 117 -12.19 16.93 3.21
CA ILE A 117 -11.76 15.68 3.86
C ILE A 117 -12.55 15.36 5.12
N HIS A 118 -12.82 16.37 5.96
CA HIS A 118 -13.56 16.18 7.20
C HIS A 118 -15.04 15.82 6.95
N ALA A 119 -15.64 16.38 5.89
CA ALA A 119 -16.99 16.03 5.47
C ALA A 119 -17.05 14.57 4.97
N LEU A 120 -16.04 14.13 4.21
CA LEU A 120 -15.95 12.76 3.74
C LEU A 120 -15.75 11.77 4.90
N ILE A 121 -14.86 12.07 5.85
CA ILE A 121 -14.61 11.20 7.01
C ILE A 121 -15.91 11.01 7.82
N LYS A 122 -16.62 12.09 8.12
CA LYS A 122 -17.92 12.04 8.82
C LYS A 122 -18.94 11.23 8.04
N TYR A 123 -18.98 11.38 6.73
CA TYR A 123 -19.87 10.60 5.88
C TYR A 123 -19.55 9.11 5.96
N CYS A 124 -18.26 8.72 5.82
CA CYS A 124 -17.82 7.33 5.95
C CYS A 124 -18.25 6.74 7.30
N ALA A 125 -17.96 7.41 8.40
CA ALA A 125 -18.37 6.96 9.73
C ALA A 125 -19.89 6.80 9.84
N GLY A 126 -20.65 7.72 9.25
CA GLY A 126 -22.13 7.70 9.27
C GLY A 126 -22.75 6.54 8.48
N ILE A 127 -22.03 5.97 7.52
CA ILE A 127 -22.49 4.80 6.74
C ILE A 127 -21.84 3.48 7.19
N GLY A 128 -21.15 3.48 8.34
CA GLY A 128 -20.48 2.28 8.89
C GLY A 128 -19.19 1.88 8.18
N LEU A 129 -18.51 2.83 7.54
CA LEU A 129 -17.25 2.62 6.82
C LEU A 129 -16.12 3.28 7.62
N ALA A 130 -15.27 2.49 8.27
CA ALA A 130 -14.16 2.99 9.09
C ALA A 130 -13.07 3.65 8.21
N PRO A 131 -12.86 4.99 8.28
CA PRO A 131 -11.93 5.69 7.41
C PRO A 131 -10.50 5.67 7.96
N THR A 132 -9.56 5.16 7.18
CA THR A 132 -8.11 5.30 7.36
C THR A 132 -7.59 6.32 6.35
N LEU A 133 -6.67 7.19 6.76
CA LEU A 133 -5.96 8.07 5.85
C LEU A 133 -4.52 7.60 5.65
N ILE A 134 -4.13 7.38 4.40
CA ILE A 134 -2.72 7.18 4.02
C ILE A 134 -2.12 8.56 3.78
N THR A 135 -1.22 9.00 4.65
CA THR A 135 -0.78 10.39 4.72
C THR A 135 0.70 10.53 5.03
N ASN A 136 1.27 11.66 4.61
CA ASN A 136 2.58 12.10 5.08
C ASN A 136 2.52 12.78 6.47
N ALA A 137 1.34 13.01 7.00
CA ALA A 137 1.03 13.58 8.31
C ALA A 137 1.48 15.04 8.53
N LEU A 138 2.00 15.77 7.54
CA LEU A 138 2.52 17.12 7.76
C LEU A 138 1.46 18.14 8.20
N VAL A 139 0.21 17.94 7.88
CA VAL A 139 -0.90 18.80 8.35
C VAL A 139 -1.15 18.59 9.84
N LEU A 140 -0.89 17.40 10.35
CA LEU A 140 -1.11 17.01 11.74
C LEU A 140 -0.02 17.53 12.69
N ASP A 141 0.99 18.26 12.18
CA ASP A 141 2.00 18.95 13.01
C ASP A 141 1.38 20.08 13.86
N LYS A 142 0.13 20.43 13.59
CA LYS A 142 -0.70 21.35 14.39
C LYS A 142 -1.73 20.54 15.17
N ARG A 143 -1.72 20.70 16.51
CA ARG A 143 -2.58 19.93 17.40
C ARG A 143 -4.08 20.12 17.12
N ASP A 144 -4.49 21.34 16.80
CA ASP A 144 -5.87 21.65 16.42
C ASP A 144 -6.31 20.87 15.17
N LYS A 145 -5.42 20.71 14.20
CA LYS A 145 -5.70 19.92 13.00
C LYS A 145 -5.82 18.43 13.33
N ALA A 146 -4.90 17.87 14.11
CA ALA A 146 -5.00 16.49 14.56
C ALA A 146 -6.30 16.23 15.33
N GLN A 147 -6.71 17.17 16.20
CA GLN A 147 -7.98 17.10 16.92
C GLN A 147 -9.18 17.11 15.95
N GLN A 148 -9.19 17.98 14.94
CA GLN A 148 -10.27 18.03 13.95
C GLN A 148 -10.44 16.70 13.20
N PHE A 149 -9.34 15.99 12.88
CA PHE A 149 -9.43 14.66 12.28
C PHE A 149 -10.04 13.63 13.24
N LYS A 150 -9.62 13.62 14.50
CA LYS A 150 -10.24 12.79 15.55
C LYS A 150 -11.74 13.05 15.65
N ASP A 151 -12.13 14.31 15.78
CA ASP A 151 -13.54 14.74 15.94
C ASP A 151 -14.37 14.42 14.69
N SER A 152 -13.74 14.27 13.54
CA SER A 152 -14.40 13.85 12.31
C SER A 152 -14.68 12.35 12.25
N GLY A 153 -14.06 11.54 13.14
CA GLY A 153 -14.27 10.10 13.20
C GLY A 153 -13.28 9.29 12.37
N VAL A 154 -12.02 9.79 12.18
CA VAL A 154 -10.96 8.98 11.57
C VAL A 154 -10.68 7.74 12.42
N ALA A 155 -10.60 6.57 11.79
CA ALA A 155 -10.38 5.32 12.50
C ALA A 155 -8.89 5.09 12.81
N ASP A 156 -8.01 5.33 11.84
CA ASP A 156 -6.56 5.31 12.01
C ASP A 156 -5.83 6.06 10.90
N PHE A 157 -4.53 6.24 11.06
CA PHE A 157 -3.65 6.78 10.03
C PHE A 157 -2.61 5.74 9.61
N LEU A 158 -2.35 5.65 8.31
CA LEU A 158 -1.16 4.99 7.78
C LEU A 158 -0.15 6.07 7.41
N VAL A 159 0.82 6.29 8.30
CA VAL A 159 1.79 7.40 8.19
C VAL A 159 3.01 6.96 7.39
N SER A 160 3.34 7.71 6.34
CA SER A 160 4.46 7.43 5.45
C SER A 160 5.80 7.90 6.05
N VAL A 161 6.52 7.02 6.76
CA VAL A 161 7.86 7.28 7.32
C VAL A 161 8.91 6.70 6.37
N GLN A 162 9.70 7.55 5.72
CA GLN A 162 10.58 7.15 4.61
C GLN A 162 12.07 7.23 4.97
N GLY A 163 12.37 7.24 6.24
CA GLY A 163 13.68 7.41 6.84
C GLY A 163 13.58 8.23 8.12
N LEU A 164 14.69 8.52 8.73
CA LEU A 164 14.80 9.39 9.92
C LEU A 164 15.60 10.64 9.58
N GLY A 165 15.27 11.76 10.19
CA GLY A 165 16.00 13.03 10.05
C GLY A 165 16.18 13.46 8.60
N LYS A 166 17.41 13.79 8.23
CA LYS A 166 17.78 14.27 6.88
C LYS A 166 17.45 13.26 5.78
N ALA A 167 17.54 11.95 6.06
CA ALA A 167 17.22 10.93 5.07
C ALA A 167 15.73 10.94 4.68
N HIS A 168 14.83 11.12 5.66
CA HIS A 168 13.41 11.33 5.39
C HIS A 168 13.19 12.57 4.53
N ASP A 169 13.78 13.72 4.94
CA ASP A 169 13.61 14.98 4.23
C ASP A 169 14.04 14.89 2.76
N LEU A 170 15.18 14.22 2.51
CA LEU A 170 15.67 13.96 1.16
C LEU A 170 14.72 13.04 0.38
N ALA A 171 14.21 11.98 1.03
CA ALA A 171 13.32 11.03 0.38
C ALA A 171 12.00 11.69 -0.05
N VAL A 172 11.48 12.63 0.74
CA VAL A 172 10.19 13.30 0.45
C VAL A 172 10.34 14.67 -0.23
N GLY A 173 11.59 15.16 -0.41
CA GLY A 173 11.89 16.39 -1.13
C GLY A 173 11.54 17.68 -0.37
N VAL A 174 11.38 17.63 0.96
CA VAL A 174 11.02 18.78 1.80
C VAL A 174 11.86 18.80 3.07
N SER A 175 12.66 19.83 3.26
CA SER A 175 13.47 20.02 4.47
C SER A 175 12.58 20.25 5.70
N GLY A 176 12.93 19.62 6.82
CA GLY A 176 12.19 19.69 8.07
C GLY A 176 10.90 18.88 8.10
N ALA A 177 10.62 18.08 7.07
CA ALA A 177 9.45 17.22 7.01
C ALA A 177 9.42 16.20 8.15
N HIS A 178 10.57 15.59 8.47
CA HIS A 178 10.67 14.62 9.55
C HIS A 178 10.33 15.23 10.92
N VAL A 179 10.84 16.41 11.24
CA VAL A 179 10.55 17.09 12.51
C VAL A 179 9.04 17.39 12.63
N ARG A 180 8.41 17.83 11.56
CA ARG A 180 6.96 18.03 11.51
C ARG A 180 6.19 16.74 11.69
N GLN A 181 6.65 15.67 11.04
CA GLN A 181 6.03 14.34 11.15
C GLN A 181 6.13 13.80 12.58
N MET A 182 7.26 13.98 13.26
CA MET A 182 7.42 13.58 14.67
C MET A 182 6.44 14.35 15.58
N ARG A 183 6.25 15.66 15.37
CA ARG A 183 5.22 16.42 16.09
C ARG A 183 3.81 15.88 15.80
N ALA A 184 3.53 15.55 14.56
CA ALA A 184 2.26 14.95 14.18
C ALA A 184 1.99 13.63 14.91
N LEU A 185 2.98 12.72 14.94
CA LEU A 185 2.89 11.45 15.67
C LEU A 185 2.67 11.67 17.17
N ASN A 186 3.36 12.64 17.78
CA ASN A 186 3.14 13.01 19.18
C ASN A 186 1.70 13.50 19.43
N HIS A 187 1.12 14.26 18.50
CA HIS A 187 -0.28 14.68 18.62
C HIS A 187 -1.24 13.48 18.51
N LEU A 188 -0.99 12.53 17.60
CA LEU A 188 -1.79 11.32 17.49
C LEU A 188 -1.73 10.48 18.77
N ILE A 189 -0.54 10.33 19.35
CA ILE A 189 -0.34 9.63 20.65
C ILE A 189 -1.11 10.34 21.76
N ALA A 190 -0.93 11.66 21.89
CA ALA A 190 -1.59 12.45 22.93
C ALA A 190 -3.12 12.49 22.80
N LEU A 191 -3.63 12.28 21.59
CA LEU A 191 -5.06 12.21 21.29
C LEU A 191 -5.61 10.78 21.32
N ASP A 192 -4.79 9.77 21.59
CA ASP A 192 -5.13 8.34 21.50
C ASP A 192 -5.73 7.95 20.13
N VAL A 193 -5.22 8.54 19.05
CA VAL A 193 -5.60 8.19 17.69
C VAL A 193 -4.64 7.13 17.17
N PRO A 194 -5.13 5.95 16.76
CA PRO A 194 -4.28 4.87 16.28
C PRO A 194 -3.56 5.25 14.99
N PHE A 195 -2.35 4.68 14.82
CA PHE A 195 -1.64 4.80 13.55
C PHE A 195 -0.80 3.55 13.25
N ARG A 196 -0.48 3.42 11.97
CA ARG A 196 0.43 2.43 11.40
C ARG A 196 1.51 3.19 10.64
N VAL A 197 2.66 2.55 10.42
CA VAL A 197 3.77 3.13 9.67
C VAL A 197 3.88 2.44 8.30
N ASN A 198 4.18 3.22 7.27
CA ASN A 198 4.44 2.74 5.92
C ASN A 198 5.78 3.25 5.42
N CYS A 199 6.65 2.35 4.97
CA CYS A 199 7.98 2.66 4.48
C CYS A 199 8.21 2.03 3.10
N VAL A 200 8.52 2.84 2.10
CA VAL A 200 9.04 2.37 0.82
C VAL A 200 10.54 2.17 0.98
N MET A 201 11.02 0.96 0.75
CA MET A 201 12.41 0.58 0.95
C MET A 201 13.30 1.11 -0.18
N SER A 202 13.50 2.43 -0.22
CA SER A 202 14.47 3.09 -1.10
C SER A 202 15.90 2.96 -0.55
N LYS A 203 16.92 3.23 -1.37
CA LYS A 203 18.32 3.21 -0.89
C LYS A 203 18.56 4.10 0.34
N LEU A 204 17.84 5.20 0.47
CA LEU A 204 17.91 6.07 1.65
C LEU A 204 17.30 5.42 2.90
N ALA A 205 16.23 4.64 2.72
CA ALA A 205 15.51 4.01 3.81
C ALA A 205 16.16 2.70 4.28
N VAL A 206 16.76 1.93 3.37
CA VAL A 206 17.26 0.58 3.65
C VAL A 206 18.19 0.51 4.87
N PRO A 207 19.23 1.35 5.02
CA PRO A 207 20.10 1.29 6.20
C PRO A 207 19.39 1.62 7.51
N GLN A 208 18.22 2.25 7.44
CA GLN A 208 17.48 2.76 8.60
C GLN A 208 16.28 1.88 8.97
N LEU A 209 16.00 0.79 8.25
CA LEU A 209 14.85 -0.07 8.52
C LEU A 209 14.79 -0.55 9.98
N PRO A 210 15.90 -0.99 10.62
CA PRO A 210 15.88 -1.36 12.03
C PRO A 210 15.55 -0.19 12.96
N ALA A 211 16.08 1.01 12.67
CA ALA A 211 15.81 2.20 13.45
C ALA A 211 14.35 2.67 13.31
N ILE A 212 13.79 2.60 12.09
CA ILE A 212 12.37 2.87 11.83
C ILE A 212 11.49 1.88 12.60
N ALA A 213 11.86 0.60 12.62
CA ALA A 213 11.12 -0.42 13.37
C ALA A 213 11.14 -0.13 14.87
N ARG A 214 12.33 0.15 15.45
CA ARG A 214 12.48 0.54 16.87
C ARG A 214 11.64 1.77 17.22
N LEU A 215 11.76 2.83 16.43
CA LEU A 215 10.96 4.04 16.64
C LEU A 215 9.45 3.75 16.57
N SER A 216 9.03 2.93 15.61
CA SER A 216 7.61 2.57 15.44
C SER A 216 7.07 1.82 16.66
N VAL A 217 7.87 0.92 17.24
CA VAL A 217 7.54 0.22 18.50
C VAL A 217 7.41 1.21 19.65
N GLU A 218 8.39 2.09 19.82
CA GLU A 218 8.44 3.09 20.90
C GLU A 218 7.28 4.08 20.84
N LEU A 219 6.84 4.45 19.64
CA LEU A 219 5.70 5.32 19.40
C LEU A 219 4.34 4.60 19.49
N GLY A 220 4.32 3.28 19.66
CA GLY A 220 3.10 2.50 19.78
C GLY A 220 2.36 2.30 18.45
N ALA A 221 3.06 2.28 17.33
CA ALA A 221 2.46 1.93 16.04
C ALA A 221 1.83 0.53 16.08
N ARG A 222 0.64 0.38 15.49
CA ARG A 222 -0.06 -0.91 15.44
C ARG A 222 0.57 -1.90 14.48
N ALA A 223 1.09 -1.40 13.37
CA ALA A 223 1.74 -2.19 12.34
C ALA A 223 2.78 -1.36 11.57
N VAL A 224 3.73 -2.04 10.94
CA VAL A 224 4.71 -1.45 10.03
C VAL A 224 4.65 -2.16 8.68
N ASN A 225 4.41 -1.40 7.61
CA ASN A 225 4.45 -1.90 6.25
C ASN A 225 5.79 -1.54 5.60
N PHE A 226 6.47 -2.53 5.06
CA PHE A 226 7.66 -2.37 4.23
C PHE A 226 7.33 -2.71 2.78
N LEU A 227 7.41 -1.73 1.91
CA LEU A 227 7.08 -1.88 0.49
C LEU A 227 8.35 -1.94 -0.36
N ALA A 228 8.46 -2.95 -1.21
CA ALA A 228 9.54 -2.98 -2.19
C ALA A 228 9.48 -1.74 -3.08
N PHE A 229 10.62 -1.09 -3.27
CA PHE A 229 10.74 0.01 -4.21
C PHE A 229 10.88 -0.54 -5.63
N ASN A 230 9.76 -0.86 -6.25
CA ASN A 230 9.73 -1.33 -7.61
C ASN A 230 9.73 -0.14 -8.56
N PRO A 231 10.68 -0.06 -9.50
CA PRO A 231 10.66 0.96 -10.53
C PRO A 231 9.52 0.66 -11.51
N PHE A 232 8.82 1.71 -11.94
CA PHE A 232 7.85 1.62 -13.03
C PHE A 232 8.44 2.27 -14.29
N ALA A 233 8.29 1.63 -15.44
CA ALA A 233 8.92 2.06 -16.69
C ALA A 233 8.54 3.48 -17.11
N ASP A 234 7.29 3.87 -16.90
CA ASP A 234 6.76 5.19 -17.19
C ASP A 234 7.36 6.29 -16.27
N GLN A 235 7.76 5.93 -15.07
CA GLN A 235 8.35 6.87 -14.10
C GLN A 235 9.87 6.97 -14.18
N ARG A 236 10.52 6.19 -15.03
CA ARG A 236 11.98 6.30 -15.29
C ARG A 236 12.35 7.49 -16.16
N LYS A 237 11.40 8.10 -16.88
CA LYS A 237 11.63 9.17 -17.85
C LYS A 237 12.22 10.31 -17.09
N GLU A 238 12.37 10.82 -16.25
CA GLU A 238 12.98 12.00 -15.64
C GLU A 238 14.05 11.69 -14.57
N GLY A 239 14.58 10.46 -14.56
CA GLY A 239 15.55 10.05 -13.56
C GLY A 239 14.97 9.95 -12.14
N ALA A 240 13.66 9.83 -12.01
CA ALA A 240 13.01 9.67 -10.71
C ALA A 240 13.31 8.30 -10.09
N ARG A 241 13.43 7.25 -10.92
CA ARG A 241 13.74 5.89 -10.49
C ARG A 241 14.89 5.31 -11.30
N THR A 242 16.04 5.23 -10.67
CA THR A 242 17.30 4.79 -11.29
C THR A 242 17.98 3.78 -10.40
N ALA A 243 19.03 3.11 -10.91
CA ALA A 243 19.88 2.26 -10.10
C ALA A 243 20.58 3.00 -8.94
N GLU A 244 20.56 4.33 -8.93
CA GLU A 244 21.12 5.14 -7.84
C GLU A 244 20.18 5.20 -6.62
N ASN A 245 18.87 5.14 -6.81
CA ASN A 245 17.89 5.28 -5.72
C ASN A 245 17.06 4.02 -5.47
N VAL A 246 17.00 3.08 -6.42
CA VAL A 246 16.39 1.76 -6.26
C VAL A 246 17.42 0.82 -5.64
N PRO A 247 17.17 0.22 -4.47
CA PRO A 247 18.09 -0.73 -3.86
C PRO A 247 18.06 -2.07 -4.60
N ARG A 248 19.15 -2.79 -4.58
CA ARG A 248 19.11 -4.22 -4.91
C ARG A 248 18.37 -4.97 -3.80
N TYR A 249 17.63 -6.00 -4.16
CA TYR A 249 16.91 -6.79 -3.15
C TYR A 249 17.87 -7.51 -2.19
N GLY A 250 19.09 -7.85 -2.66
CA GLY A 250 20.14 -8.39 -1.79
C GLY A 250 20.53 -7.45 -0.65
N ASP A 251 20.52 -6.14 -0.90
CA ASP A 251 20.87 -5.12 0.09
C ASP A 251 19.81 -5.00 1.21
N LEU A 252 18.59 -5.46 0.94
CA LEU A 252 17.50 -5.45 1.92
C LEU A 252 17.64 -6.52 3.00
N ARG A 253 18.35 -7.64 2.70
CA ARG A 253 18.32 -8.87 3.53
C ARG A 253 18.65 -8.61 5.00
N GLY A 254 19.79 -8.02 5.27
CA GLY A 254 20.22 -7.76 6.66
C GLY A 254 19.34 -6.73 7.35
N PRO A 255 19.22 -5.49 6.82
CA PRO A 255 18.43 -4.46 7.47
C PRO A 255 16.95 -4.80 7.64
N LEU A 256 16.34 -5.49 6.66
CA LEU A 256 14.96 -5.90 6.75
C LEU A 256 14.78 -7.04 7.77
N ASP A 257 15.70 -7.99 7.80
CA ASP A 257 15.68 -9.09 8.77
C ASP A 257 15.72 -8.56 10.20
N GLU A 258 16.68 -7.68 10.52
CA GLU A 258 16.78 -7.03 11.83
C GLU A 258 15.52 -6.22 12.17
N ALA A 259 14.98 -5.47 11.21
CA ALA A 259 13.75 -4.71 11.42
C ALA A 259 12.56 -5.61 11.75
N LEU A 260 12.44 -6.73 11.06
CA LEU A 260 11.36 -7.71 11.31
C LEU A 260 11.53 -8.41 12.66
N ASP A 261 12.77 -8.72 13.07
CA ASP A 261 13.05 -9.26 14.42
C ASP A 261 12.63 -8.27 15.52
N VAL A 262 12.95 -6.99 15.38
CA VAL A 262 12.53 -5.92 16.32
C VAL A 262 11.01 -5.90 16.46
N LEU A 263 10.28 -5.91 15.34
CA LEU A 263 8.82 -5.88 15.35
C LEU A 263 8.22 -7.16 15.95
N ALA A 264 8.77 -8.32 15.59
CA ALA A 264 8.31 -9.61 16.09
C ALA A 264 8.49 -9.73 17.61
N GLN A 265 9.66 -9.31 18.14
CA GLN A 265 9.93 -9.29 19.58
C GLN A 265 8.99 -8.37 20.35
N ALA A 266 8.61 -7.26 19.76
CA ALA A 266 7.67 -6.30 20.34
C ALA A 266 6.20 -6.67 20.14
N GLY A 267 5.89 -7.73 19.38
CA GLY A 267 4.52 -8.11 19.03
C GLY A 267 3.82 -7.11 18.10
N VAL A 268 4.57 -6.26 17.40
CA VAL A 268 4.06 -5.32 16.40
C VAL A 268 3.93 -6.02 15.05
N GLU A 269 2.79 -5.85 14.40
CA GLU A 269 2.54 -6.47 13.10
C GLU A 269 3.47 -5.91 12.02
N ALA A 270 4.00 -6.78 11.17
CA ALA A 270 4.82 -6.43 10.03
C ALA A 270 4.20 -6.94 8.73
N ASN A 271 4.21 -6.10 7.69
CA ASN A 271 3.79 -6.48 6.34
C ASN A 271 4.90 -6.12 5.34
N VAL A 272 5.48 -7.12 4.71
CA VAL A 272 6.47 -6.96 3.64
C VAL A 272 5.78 -7.23 2.31
N ARG A 273 5.72 -6.23 1.43
CA ARG A 273 4.97 -6.35 0.18
C ARG A 273 5.86 -6.31 -1.05
N TYR A 274 5.47 -7.12 -2.04
CA TYR A 274 6.05 -7.12 -3.39
C TYR A 274 7.51 -7.59 -3.48
N LEU A 275 8.01 -8.30 -2.47
CA LEU A 275 9.31 -8.95 -2.50
C LEU A 275 9.20 -10.45 -2.74
N PRO A 276 10.16 -11.07 -3.47
CA PRO A 276 10.27 -12.52 -3.50
C PRO A 276 10.51 -13.09 -2.10
N HIS A 277 9.85 -14.19 -1.74
CA HIS A 277 10.02 -14.84 -0.42
C HIS A 277 11.48 -15.13 -0.08
N CYS A 278 12.30 -15.51 -1.07
CA CYS A 278 13.71 -15.83 -0.86
C CYS A 278 14.60 -14.63 -0.46
N ILE A 279 14.08 -13.41 -0.48
CA ILE A 279 14.77 -12.22 0.04
C ILE A 279 14.63 -12.12 1.55
N VAL A 280 13.54 -12.65 2.09
CA VAL A 280 13.20 -12.60 3.52
C VAL A 280 13.47 -13.96 4.15
N PRO A 281 14.10 -14.04 5.34
CA PRO A 281 14.27 -15.29 6.05
C PRO A 281 12.95 -16.02 6.35
N GLU A 282 12.99 -17.33 6.40
CA GLU A 282 11.81 -18.19 6.56
C GLU A 282 10.95 -17.82 7.76
N ARG A 283 11.58 -17.51 8.90
CA ARG A 283 10.85 -17.15 10.13
C ARG A 283 9.92 -15.95 9.98
N HIS A 284 10.14 -15.13 8.93
CA HIS A 284 9.34 -13.95 8.61
C HIS A 284 8.41 -14.11 7.40
N TRP A 285 8.37 -15.28 6.75
CA TRP A 285 7.44 -15.51 5.63
C TRP A 285 5.97 -15.27 5.95
N PRO A 286 5.48 -15.50 7.18
CA PRO A 286 4.12 -15.09 7.56
C PRO A 286 3.82 -13.59 7.37
N SER A 287 4.84 -12.75 7.30
CA SER A 287 4.71 -11.30 7.06
C SER A 287 4.88 -10.90 5.59
N VAL A 288 5.16 -11.85 4.66
CA VAL A 288 5.44 -11.57 3.26
C VAL A 288 4.19 -11.73 2.41
N TYR A 289 3.82 -10.66 1.71
CA TYR A 289 2.66 -10.62 0.84
C TYR A 289 3.06 -10.27 -0.60
N ASN A 290 2.93 -11.23 -1.47
CA ASN A 290 2.94 -11.03 -2.92
C ASN A 290 1.50 -10.84 -3.41
N TYR A 291 1.28 -10.53 -4.67
CA TYR A 291 -0.08 -10.44 -5.24
C TYR A 291 -0.89 -11.72 -5.01
N GLN A 292 -0.21 -12.87 -5.00
CA GLN A 292 -0.86 -14.16 -4.77
C GLN A 292 -1.39 -14.31 -3.34
N GLN A 293 -0.68 -13.80 -2.33
CA GLN A 293 -1.14 -13.82 -0.95
C GLN A 293 -2.20 -12.76 -0.69
N LEU A 294 -2.03 -11.55 -1.25
CA LEU A 294 -2.99 -10.45 -1.08
C LEU A 294 -4.41 -10.83 -1.47
N SER A 295 -4.61 -11.69 -2.47
CA SER A 295 -5.95 -12.12 -2.86
C SER A 295 -6.68 -12.97 -1.82
N TYR A 296 -5.97 -13.52 -0.85
CA TYR A 296 -6.53 -14.32 0.25
C TYR A 296 -6.47 -13.60 1.60
N ASP A 297 -5.89 -12.42 1.62
CA ASP A 297 -5.98 -11.56 2.79
C ASP A 297 -7.10 -10.53 2.59
N PRO A 298 -8.32 -10.80 3.08
CA PRO A 298 -9.44 -9.90 2.87
C PRO A 298 -9.29 -8.54 3.54
N HIS A 299 -8.27 -8.37 4.40
CA HIS A 299 -8.04 -7.14 5.14
C HIS A 299 -7.07 -6.20 4.49
N GLU A 300 -6.17 -6.77 3.74
CA GLU A 300 -5.20 -6.03 2.96
C GLU A 300 -5.61 -6.01 1.48
N TRP A 301 -6.76 -6.62 1.17
CA TRP A 301 -7.28 -6.56 -0.17
C TRP A 301 -7.61 -5.12 -0.51
N ASP A 302 -6.74 -4.58 -1.32
CA ASP A 302 -6.95 -3.33 -2.00
C ASP A 302 -8.04 -3.54 -3.05
N PHE A 303 -9.29 -3.37 -2.65
CA PHE A 303 -10.35 -3.13 -3.61
C PHE A 303 -10.03 -1.80 -4.24
N ALA A 304 -9.19 -1.85 -5.27
CA ALA A 304 -8.78 -0.70 -6.02
C ALA A 304 -9.98 0.20 -6.21
N SER A 305 -9.75 1.48 -6.02
CA SER A 305 -10.78 2.48 -6.22
C SER A 305 -11.58 2.14 -7.47
N TRP A 306 -12.87 2.32 -7.40
CA TRP A 306 -13.84 2.12 -8.48
C TRP A 306 -13.30 2.41 -9.89
N THR A 307 -12.46 3.42 -10.05
CA THR A 307 -11.86 3.84 -11.32
C THR A 307 -10.82 2.86 -11.90
N TRP A 308 -10.39 1.84 -11.13
CA TRP A 308 -9.31 0.95 -11.51
C TRP A 308 -9.75 -0.48 -11.83
N THR A 309 -10.93 -0.87 -11.38
CA THR A 309 -11.47 -2.20 -11.65
C THR A 309 -12.40 -2.16 -12.86
N ASN A 310 -11.89 -2.47 -14.04
CA ASN A 310 -12.72 -2.77 -15.22
C ASN A 310 -13.51 -4.07 -15.08
N LYS A 311 -13.59 -4.64 -13.89
CA LYS A 311 -14.33 -5.86 -13.62
C LYS A 311 -15.40 -5.53 -12.62
N GLY A 312 -16.62 -5.86 -13.01
CA GLY A 312 -17.79 -5.66 -12.18
C GLY A 312 -17.58 -6.25 -10.79
N PRO A 313 -17.88 -5.45 -9.76
CA PRO A 313 -17.77 -5.83 -8.38
C PRO A 313 -18.65 -7.05 -8.06
N GLN A 314 -18.21 -7.90 -7.18
CA GLN A 314 -19.00 -9.03 -6.69
C GLN A 314 -19.22 -8.89 -5.18
N ARG A 315 -20.46 -9.05 -4.72
CA ARG A 315 -20.78 -8.97 -3.29
C ARG A 315 -20.04 -10.03 -2.49
N MET A 316 -19.36 -9.60 -1.41
CA MET A 316 -18.78 -10.53 -0.44
C MET A 316 -19.86 -11.16 0.45
N ARG A 317 -19.90 -12.49 0.50
CA ARG A 317 -20.56 -13.20 1.61
C ARG A 317 -19.58 -13.23 2.79
N ALA A 318 -20.05 -12.83 3.96
CA ALA A 318 -19.25 -12.93 5.18
C ALA A 318 -18.84 -14.38 5.42
N GLY A 319 -17.58 -14.60 5.76
CA GLY A 319 -17.09 -15.91 6.22
C GLY A 319 -16.85 -16.99 5.18
N ALA A 320 -17.04 -16.73 3.89
CA ALA A 320 -16.71 -17.71 2.86
C ALA A 320 -15.21 -17.63 2.53
N VAL A 321 -14.47 -18.65 2.88
CA VAL A 321 -13.10 -18.89 2.41
C VAL A 321 -13.20 -19.78 1.18
N SER A 322 -12.89 -19.24 0.00
CA SER A 322 -12.87 -20.03 -1.21
C SER A 322 -11.59 -20.87 -1.34
N PRO A 323 -11.67 -22.04 -1.96
CA PRO A 323 -10.48 -22.82 -2.22
C PRO A 323 -9.51 -22.06 -3.16
N PRO A 324 -8.20 -22.30 -3.04
CA PRO A 324 -7.22 -21.70 -3.93
C PRO A 324 -7.50 -22.05 -5.39
N VAL A 325 -7.45 -21.05 -6.27
CA VAL A 325 -7.55 -21.30 -7.71
C VAL A 325 -6.20 -21.82 -8.20
N PRO A 326 -6.16 -22.96 -8.91
CA PRO A 326 -4.93 -23.49 -9.47
C PRO A 326 -4.25 -22.46 -10.38
N LEU A 327 -2.93 -22.31 -10.23
CA LEU A 327 -2.11 -21.37 -11.02
C LEU A 327 -2.18 -21.63 -12.54
N GLY A 328 -2.54 -22.84 -12.95
CA GLY A 328 -2.73 -23.20 -14.36
C GLY A 328 -4.06 -22.74 -14.98
N ALA A 329 -5.01 -22.25 -14.19
CA ALA A 329 -6.31 -21.80 -14.67
C ALA A 329 -6.25 -20.39 -15.30
N ARG A 330 -5.36 -20.18 -16.28
CA ARG A 330 -5.30 -18.92 -17.03
C ARG A 330 -6.46 -18.85 -18.03
N PRO A 331 -7.14 -17.68 -18.16
CA PRO A 331 -8.16 -17.54 -19.19
C PRO A 331 -7.54 -17.67 -20.59
N ARG A 332 -8.32 -18.23 -21.51
CA ARG A 332 -7.92 -18.40 -22.92
C ARG A 332 -7.54 -17.11 -23.66
N LEU A 333 -7.78 -15.94 -23.07
CA LEU A 333 -7.43 -14.63 -23.64
C LEU A 333 -5.97 -14.20 -23.45
N GLY A 334 -5.12 -15.00 -22.79
CA GLY A 334 -3.75 -14.59 -22.40
C GLY A 334 -2.87 -14.12 -23.57
N ARG A 335 -3.02 -14.67 -24.77
CA ARG A 335 -2.25 -14.23 -25.95
C ARG A 335 -2.74 -12.91 -26.56
N LEU A 336 -4.03 -12.58 -26.42
CA LEU A 336 -4.63 -11.35 -26.97
C LEU A 336 -4.61 -10.20 -25.97
N ARG A 337 -4.34 -10.46 -24.70
CA ARG A 337 -4.40 -9.47 -23.64
C ARG A 337 -3.34 -8.37 -23.80
N GLN A 338 -2.10 -8.73 -24.04
CA GLN A 338 -1.01 -7.75 -24.22
C GLN A 338 -1.25 -6.81 -25.42
N PRO A 339 -1.65 -7.31 -26.60
CA PRO A 339 -2.06 -6.44 -27.70
C PRO A 339 -3.23 -5.52 -27.36
N LEU A 340 -4.24 -6.01 -26.64
CA LEU A 340 -5.41 -5.22 -26.24
C LEU A 340 -5.05 -4.14 -25.21
N LEU A 341 -4.18 -4.45 -24.24
CA LEU A 341 -3.67 -3.46 -23.30
C LEU A 341 -2.86 -2.38 -24.01
N ARG A 342 -1.94 -2.77 -24.91
CA ARG A 342 -1.18 -1.80 -25.71
C ARG A 342 -2.07 -0.90 -26.56
N LEU A 343 -3.13 -1.47 -27.12
CA LEU A 343 -4.12 -0.69 -27.88
C LEU A 343 -4.88 0.27 -26.95
N ALA A 344 -5.31 -0.21 -25.78
CA ALA A 344 -5.99 0.61 -24.78
C ALA A 344 -5.11 1.79 -24.32
N ASP A 345 -3.82 1.52 -24.08
CA ASP A 345 -2.83 2.54 -23.72
C ASP A 345 -2.58 3.51 -24.87
N ALA A 346 -2.45 2.99 -26.11
CA ALA A 346 -2.20 3.82 -27.30
C ALA A 346 -3.34 4.82 -27.59
N ILE A 347 -4.59 4.46 -27.29
CA ILE A 347 -5.76 5.33 -27.48
C ILE A 347 -6.14 6.09 -26.19
N ASP A 348 -5.33 6.00 -25.15
CA ASP A 348 -5.63 6.57 -23.82
C ASP A 348 -7.07 6.23 -23.34
N LEU A 349 -7.46 4.96 -23.52
CA LEU A 349 -8.82 4.52 -23.20
C LEU A 349 -9.17 4.84 -21.74
N ARG A 350 -8.21 4.66 -20.85
CA ARG A 350 -8.37 4.92 -19.43
C ARG A 350 -8.61 6.39 -19.11
N GLY A 351 -7.78 7.28 -19.65
CA GLY A 351 -7.97 8.73 -19.49
C GLY A 351 -9.29 9.21 -20.10
N ARG A 352 -9.71 8.60 -21.24
CA ARG A 352 -11.02 8.89 -21.84
C ARG A 352 -12.17 8.43 -20.96
N MET A 353 -12.08 7.25 -20.35
CA MET A 353 -13.09 6.75 -19.41
C MET A 353 -13.15 7.62 -18.15
N LEU A 354 -12.02 8.01 -17.59
CA LEU A 354 -11.96 8.92 -16.44
C LEU A 354 -12.59 10.28 -16.77
N ARG A 355 -12.29 10.84 -17.94
CA ARG A 355 -12.91 12.10 -18.39
C ARG A 355 -14.41 11.97 -18.57
N ALA A 356 -14.88 10.87 -19.14
CA ALA A 356 -16.31 10.61 -19.29
C ALA A 356 -17.03 10.40 -17.94
N ASP A 357 -16.38 9.77 -16.98
CA ASP A 357 -16.94 9.57 -15.63
C ASP A 357 -17.03 10.87 -14.83
N THR A 358 -16.09 11.78 -15.03
CA THR A 358 -16.08 13.10 -14.38
C THR A 358 -16.94 14.17 -15.10
N ASP A 359 -17.36 13.89 -16.33
CA ASP A 359 -18.25 14.79 -17.07
C ASP A 359 -19.64 14.84 -16.41
N PRO A 360 -20.19 16.03 -16.08
CA PRO A 360 -21.50 16.17 -15.43
C PRO A 360 -22.66 15.55 -16.20
N ARG A 361 -22.55 15.41 -17.53
CA ARG A 361 -23.58 14.85 -18.41
C ARG A 361 -23.37 13.36 -18.66
N LEU A 362 -22.13 12.94 -18.86
CA LEU A 362 -21.77 11.56 -19.21
C LEU A 362 -21.59 10.67 -17.97
N GLY A 363 -21.07 11.22 -16.87
CA GLY A 363 -20.81 10.47 -15.64
C GLY A 363 -22.02 9.70 -15.12
N PRO A 364 -23.23 10.31 -14.98
CA PRO A 364 -24.42 9.57 -14.57
C PRO A 364 -24.83 8.42 -15.52
N VAL A 365 -24.57 8.61 -16.81
CA VAL A 365 -24.85 7.56 -17.83
C VAL A 365 -23.83 6.43 -17.71
N MET A 366 -22.55 6.77 -17.56
CA MET A 366 -21.47 5.79 -17.36
C MET A 366 -21.73 4.96 -16.12
N ARG A 367 -22.08 5.57 -15.00
CA ARG A 367 -22.43 4.85 -13.76
C ARG A 367 -23.63 3.92 -13.91
N LYS A 368 -24.65 4.32 -14.67
CA LYS A 368 -25.80 3.45 -14.98
C LYS A 368 -25.39 2.26 -15.86
N LEU A 369 -24.54 2.49 -16.86
CA LEU A 369 -24.03 1.43 -17.73
C LEU A 369 -23.13 0.47 -16.96
N GLU A 370 -22.30 0.98 -16.09
CA GLU A 370 -21.50 0.17 -15.17
C GLU A 370 -22.39 -0.65 -14.24
N GLY A 371 -23.38 -0.06 -13.60
CA GLY A 371 -24.35 -0.75 -12.77
C GLY A 371 -25.12 -1.84 -13.54
N LEU A 372 -25.43 -1.60 -14.81
CA LEU A 372 -26.09 -2.58 -15.69
C LEU A 372 -25.13 -3.70 -16.08
N SER A 373 -23.93 -3.35 -16.55
CA SER A 373 -22.85 -4.30 -16.84
C SER A 373 -22.60 -5.19 -15.63
N TYR A 374 -22.52 -4.60 -14.48
CA TYR A 374 -22.37 -5.25 -13.21
C TYR A 374 -23.49 -6.26 -12.91
N ARG A 375 -24.77 -5.91 -13.09
CA ARG A 375 -25.91 -6.81 -12.90
C ARG A 375 -25.89 -7.96 -13.90
N LEU A 376 -25.46 -7.71 -15.13
CA LEU A 376 -25.38 -8.71 -16.21
C LEU A 376 -24.20 -9.68 -16.00
N PHE A 377 -23.06 -9.19 -15.60
CA PHE A 377 -21.86 -10.02 -15.33
C PHE A 377 -21.83 -10.64 -13.93
N ARG A 378 -22.80 -10.33 -13.06
CA ARG A 378 -22.97 -10.92 -11.73
C ARG A 378 -23.18 -12.43 -11.74
N ARG A 379 -23.21 -13.04 -12.92
CA ARG A 379 -23.51 -14.47 -13.08
C ARG A 379 -22.27 -15.33 -12.82
N ARG A 380 -22.36 -16.15 -11.76
CA ARG A 380 -21.76 -17.49 -11.65
C ARG A 380 -20.24 -17.62 -11.55
N GLY A 381 -19.54 -16.74 -10.93
CA GLY A 381 -18.15 -16.96 -10.62
C GLY A 381 -17.90 -17.07 -9.12
N ASP A 382 -17.07 -18.01 -8.71
CA ASP A 382 -16.42 -17.94 -7.43
C ASP A 382 -15.64 -16.62 -7.38
N ARG A 383 -15.97 -15.77 -6.44
CA ARG A 383 -15.46 -14.41 -6.34
C ARG A 383 -13.98 -14.40 -5.98
N ASP A 384 -13.54 -15.30 -5.09
CA ASP A 384 -12.15 -15.39 -4.71
C ASP A 384 -11.32 -15.92 -5.87
N ALA A 385 -11.91 -16.74 -6.73
CA ALA A 385 -11.34 -17.12 -8.03
C ALA A 385 -11.13 -15.89 -8.92
N ALA A 386 -12.09 -14.95 -8.95
CA ALA A 386 -11.97 -13.71 -9.72
C ALA A 386 -10.85 -12.80 -9.18
N TYR A 387 -10.74 -12.68 -7.86
CA TYR A 387 -9.65 -11.91 -7.23
C TYR A 387 -8.29 -12.55 -7.44
N ARG A 388 -8.22 -13.87 -7.29
CA ARG A 388 -7.01 -14.62 -7.58
C ARG A 388 -6.57 -14.42 -9.02
N HIS A 389 -7.52 -14.49 -9.93
CA HIS A 389 -7.26 -14.24 -11.34
C HIS A 389 -6.78 -12.81 -11.58
N ASP A 390 -7.36 -11.82 -10.90
CA ASP A 390 -6.92 -10.44 -11.01
C ASP A 390 -5.50 -10.23 -10.45
N ALA A 391 -5.18 -10.86 -9.34
CA ALA A 391 -3.82 -10.86 -8.78
C ALA A 391 -2.80 -11.43 -9.77
N LEU A 392 -3.09 -12.57 -10.38
CA LEU A 392 -2.23 -13.17 -11.41
C LEU A 392 -2.11 -12.29 -12.66
N ASN A 393 -3.19 -11.60 -13.04
CA ASN A 393 -3.14 -10.61 -14.11
C ASN A 393 -2.24 -9.43 -13.79
N ARG A 394 -2.23 -8.96 -12.53
CA ARG A 394 -1.30 -7.90 -12.10
C ARG A 394 0.15 -8.36 -12.13
N VAL A 395 0.42 -9.60 -11.71
CA VAL A 395 1.74 -10.22 -11.83
C VAL A 395 2.22 -10.24 -13.27
N GLU A 396 1.34 -10.65 -14.20
CA GLU A 396 1.64 -10.66 -15.64
C GLU A 396 1.81 -9.24 -16.20
N HIS A 397 0.91 -8.32 -15.86
CA HIS A 397 0.96 -6.92 -16.32
C HIS A 397 2.25 -6.22 -15.86
N ASN A 398 2.68 -6.45 -14.62
CA ASN A 398 3.92 -5.89 -14.09
C ASN A 398 5.16 -6.70 -14.54
N GLY A 399 5.00 -7.69 -15.41
CA GLY A 399 6.09 -8.44 -16.02
C GLY A 399 6.97 -9.19 -15.03
N TYR A 400 6.41 -9.66 -13.91
CA TYR A 400 7.18 -10.41 -12.92
C TYR A 400 7.89 -11.62 -13.54
N GLN A 401 9.15 -11.81 -13.19
CA GLN A 401 10.02 -12.85 -13.73
C GLN A 401 10.66 -13.68 -12.62
N LYS A 402 10.94 -14.92 -12.95
CA LYS A 402 11.62 -15.88 -12.08
C LYS A 402 12.99 -16.23 -12.69
N GLY A 403 14.02 -16.25 -11.87
CA GLY A 403 15.35 -16.68 -12.29
C GLY A 403 15.38 -18.17 -12.67
N ALA A 404 16.44 -18.59 -13.37
CA ALA A 404 16.60 -19.97 -13.84
C ALA A 404 16.51 -21.01 -12.72
N GLY A 405 17.08 -20.73 -11.53
CA GLY A 405 17.00 -21.60 -10.35
C GLY A 405 15.61 -21.73 -9.76
N CYS A 406 14.71 -20.76 -10.01
CA CYS A 406 13.35 -20.76 -9.48
C CYS A 406 12.48 -21.89 -10.04
N GLN A 407 12.87 -22.52 -11.14
CA GLN A 407 12.16 -23.68 -11.69
C GLN A 407 12.10 -24.86 -10.71
N ARG A 408 13.13 -25.01 -9.87
CA ARG A 408 13.24 -26.06 -8.84
C ARG A 408 12.87 -25.56 -7.45
N CYS A 409 12.53 -24.28 -7.30
CA CYS A 409 12.20 -23.68 -6.01
C CYS A 409 10.89 -24.25 -5.46
N ALA A 410 10.89 -24.67 -4.21
CA ALA A 410 9.68 -25.15 -3.54
C ALA A 410 8.56 -24.09 -3.44
N LEU A 411 8.91 -22.81 -3.47
CA LEU A 411 7.96 -21.70 -3.38
C LEU A 411 7.55 -21.12 -4.76
N ARG A 412 7.93 -21.78 -5.86
CA ARG A 412 7.72 -21.22 -7.21
C ARG A 412 6.26 -20.93 -7.53
N ASP A 413 5.34 -21.70 -6.93
CA ASP A 413 3.91 -21.63 -7.24
C ASP A 413 3.17 -20.56 -6.42
N ILE A 414 3.79 -20.06 -5.35
CA ILE A 414 3.24 -19.04 -4.46
C ILE A 414 4.02 -17.72 -4.46
N CYS A 415 5.16 -17.67 -5.12
CA CYS A 415 6.02 -16.49 -5.22
C CYS A 415 5.86 -15.84 -6.59
N ASP A 416 5.66 -14.53 -6.62
CA ASP A 416 5.55 -13.78 -7.89
C ASP A 416 6.89 -13.68 -8.62
N GLY A 417 8.00 -13.73 -7.88
CA GLY A 417 9.34 -13.49 -8.42
C GLY A 417 9.74 -12.01 -8.33
N PHE A 418 10.51 -11.55 -9.30
CA PHE A 418 11.05 -10.19 -9.38
C PHE A 418 10.20 -9.33 -10.30
N HIS A 419 9.88 -8.10 -9.90
CA HIS A 419 9.14 -7.14 -10.72
C HIS A 419 9.85 -6.89 -12.06
N GLY A 420 9.11 -6.82 -13.17
CA GLY A 420 9.68 -6.72 -14.51
C GLY A 420 10.63 -5.54 -14.70
N ASP A 421 10.29 -4.38 -14.19
CA ASP A 421 11.16 -3.21 -14.24
C ASP A 421 12.42 -3.34 -13.37
N TYR A 422 12.32 -4.07 -12.26
CA TYR A 422 13.48 -4.42 -11.46
C TYR A 422 14.42 -5.34 -12.25
N VAL A 423 13.88 -6.36 -12.90
CA VAL A 423 14.64 -7.28 -13.74
C VAL A 423 15.33 -6.56 -14.88
N ALA A 424 14.68 -5.59 -15.50
CA ALA A 424 15.27 -4.76 -16.54
C ALA A 424 16.47 -3.93 -16.07
N MET A 425 16.56 -3.63 -14.75
CA MET A 425 17.67 -2.89 -14.15
C MET A 425 18.78 -3.82 -13.62
N PHE A 426 18.40 -4.91 -12.96
CA PHE A 426 19.30 -5.71 -12.13
C PHE A 426 19.32 -7.20 -12.44
N GLY A 427 18.44 -7.68 -13.32
CA GLY A 427 18.29 -9.12 -13.57
C GLY A 427 17.61 -9.88 -12.44
N THR A 428 17.81 -11.19 -12.41
CA THR A 428 17.23 -12.13 -11.43
C THR A 428 18.28 -12.90 -10.62
N ASP A 429 19.56 -12.52 -10.69
CA ASP A 429 20.68 -13.28 -10.12
C ASP A 429 20.67 -13.32 -8.59
N GLU A 430 19.92 -12.42 -7.98
CA GLU A 430 19.71 -12.39 -6.52
C GLU A 430 18.73 -13.44 -6.02
N ALA A 431 18.09 -14.20 -6.93
CA ALA A 431 17.21 -15.30 -6.57
C ALA A 431 17.95 -16.38 -5.76
N ARG A 432 17.37 -16.78 -4.63
CA ARG A 432 17.86 -17.89 -3.81
C ARG A 432 16.77 -18.95 -3.71
N PRO A 433 16.77 -19.93 -4.63
CA PRO A 433 15.77 -20.97 -4.63
C PRO A 433 15.77 -21.77 -3.33
N VAL A 434 14.61 -22.03 -2.78
CA VAL A 434 14.41 -22.90 -1.64
C VAL A 434 14.27 -24.34 -2.18
N LEU A 435 15.21 -25.21 -1.83
CA LEU A 435 15.32 -26.55 -2.41
C LEU A 435 15.14 -27.69 -1.38
N ASP A 436 15.13 -27.38 -0.12
CA ASP A 436 15.19 -28.26 1.03
C ASP A 436 13.82 -28.70 1.58
N ARG A 437 12.76 -28.44 0.84
CA ARG A 437 11.38 -28.80 1.23
C ARG A 437 10.52 -29.22 0.04
N ALA A 438 9.37 -29.82 0.38
CA ALA A 438 8.33 -30.13 -0.59
C ALA A 438 7.77 -28.86 -1.26
N PRO A 439 7.37 -28.94 -2.54
CA PRO A 439 6.71 -27.82 -3.22
C PRO A 439 5.48 -27.31 -2.47
N VAL A 440 5.39 -25.99 -2.32
CA VAL A 440 4.25 -25.29 -1.70
C VAL A 440 3.39 -24.68 -2.81
N SER A 441 2.14 -25.12 -2.90
CA SER A 441 1.18 -24.67 -3.92
C SER A 441 0.03 -23.84 -3.34
N ASP A 442 -0.22 -23.90 -2.03
CA ASP A 442 -1.23 -23.06 -1.36
C ASP A 442 -0.66 -21.68 -1.04
N PRO A 443 -1.14 -20.61 -1.68
CA PRO A 443 -0.69 -19.26 -1.39
C PRO A 443 -0.86 -18.83 0.08
N ARG A 444 -1.78 -19.49 0.80
CA ARG A 444 -2.05 -19.19 2.22
C ARG A 444 -1.11 -19.89 3.18
N ALA A 445 -0.24 -20.80 2.69
CA ALA A 445 0.57 -21.67 3.54
C ALA A 445 1.27 -20.98 4.70
N PHE A 446 1.72 -19.74 4.49
CA PHE A 446 2.41 -18.96 5.53
C PHE A 446 1.49 -17.94 6.21
N ILE A 447 0.61 -17.29 5.47
CA ILE A 447 -0.29 -16.27 6.02
C ILE A 447 -1.41 -16.88 6.89
N SER A 448 -1.77 -18.13 6.70
CA SER A 448 -2.72 -18.87 7.56
C SER A 448 -2.21 -19.09 8.97
N ALA A 449 -0.88 -18.98 9.20
CA ALA A 449 -0.30 -19.04 10.54
C ALA A 449 -0.56 -17.76 11.36
N GLN A 450 -1.18 -16.75 10.79
CA GLN A 450 -1.60 -15.55 11.50
C GLN A 450 -2.98 -15.76 12.12
N ASP A 451 -3.09 -15.53 13.43
CA ASP A 451 -4.39 -15.46 14.07
C ASP A 451 -5.14 -14.21 13.60
N LYS A 452 -6.29 -14.41 13.01
CA LYS A 452 -7.15 -13.34 12.52
C LYS A 452 -8.46 -13.36 13.31
N VAL A 453 -8.81 -12.22 13.89
CA VAL A 453 -10.09 -12.02 14.57
C VAL A 453 -11.01 -11.19 13.68
N ALA A 454 -12.13 -11.78 13.29
CA ALA A 454 -13.23 -10.99 12.73
C ALA A 454 -13.95 -10.31 13.89
N PRO A 455 -14.19 -8.97 13.85
CA PRO A 455 -15.06 -8.34 14.84
C PRO A 455 -16.43 -9.01 14.82
N ALA A 456 -16.97 -9.30 15.99
CA ALA A 456 -18.30 -9.85 16.11
C ALA A 456 -19.29 -8.83 15.49
N ARG A 457 -20.07 -9.26 14.51
CA ARG A 457 -21.13 -8.41 13.96
C ARG A 457 -22.23 -8.31 15.02
N GLY A 458 -22.40 -7.17 15.63
CA GLY A 458 -23.56 -6.93 16.48
C GLY A 458 -23.35 -6.12 17.73
N GLU A 459 -22.15 -5.63 18.02
CA GLU A 459 -21.89 -4.71 19.14
C GLU A 459 -21.34 -3.37 18.60
N ALA A 460 -22.16 -2.64 17.87
CA ALA A 460 -21.96 -1.22 17.55
C ALA A 460 -23.30 -0.49 17.71
#